data_24208748c01daa9e5ccdcca607c84ca8
#
_entry.id   24208748c01daa9e5ccdcca607c84ca8
#
_cell.length_a   1.000
_cell.length_b   1.000
_cell.length_c   1.000
_cell.angle_alpha   90.00
_cell.angle_beta   90.00
_cell.angle_gamma   90.00
#
_symmetry.space_group_name_H-M   'P 1'
#
loop_
_entity.id
_entity.type
_entity.pdbx_description
1 polymer ?
#
loop_
_entity_poly.entity_id
_entity_poly.type
_entity_poly.pdbx_seq_one_letter_code
_entity_poly.pdbx_strand_id
1 'polypeptide(L)'
;ALEVFTDVALNPAFREDDLERVRLRRLAAIRSEQRDPRGIAMRVLPELLYGAGHPYGKPFSGCGLEADVAGIKRRDLISFYDSWFKPGNATLLAVGDVDADSLLPVLERLLGTWRKGDVPVRTAAVPDGVSGKPVVYLVDRPGAPQAVVCAAAVAPPKVSGQEHAVQVANAILGGGFTSRINMNLREVKNWSYGVRTFFSDMPGERAFLCLASVQTDKAAETMTELRREFSGFTSVAQPSREELDTAARDLALRLAGRWETVGAVAGTLAELERYDLPESFYRDYGAAVKALTLDDIKRAAAGFARVDSMVWLVVADRAKVEPCLLASGTEKVVVMENRKRGDCEKQ
;
A
#
# COMPACT_ATOMS: atom_id res chain seq x y z
N ALA A 1 16.98 0.46 -29.47
CA ALA A 1 16.32 0.55 -28.16
C ALA A 1 17.04 -0.30 -27.11
N LEU A 2 17.24 -1.63 -27.36
CA LEU A 2 17.86 -2.56 -26.39
C LEU A 2 19.31 -2.18 -26.03
N GLU A 3 20.12 -1.70 -26.95
CA GLU A 3 21.50 -1.25 -26.67
C GLU A 3 21.52 -0.08 -25.69
N VAL A 4 20.63 0.89 -25.85
CA VAL A 4 20.51 2.01 -24.89
C VAL A 4 19.99 1.53 -23.53
N PHE A 5 19.01 0.63 -23.54
CA PHE A 5 18.49 0.04 -22.31
C PHE A 5 19.57 -0.70 -21.51
N THR A 6 20.35 -1.53 -22.19
CA THR A 6 21.43 -2.29 -21.54
C THR A 6 22.56 -1.38 -21.09
N ASP A 7 22.93 -0.36 -21.86
CA ASP A 7 23.96 0.61 -21.46
C ASP A 7 23.53 1.36 -20.19
N VAL A 8 22.31 1.86 -20.12
CA VAL A 8 21.78 2.50 -18.89
C VAL A 8 21.75 1.55 -17.70
N ALA A 9 21.42 0.27 -17.92
CA ALA A 9 21.37 -0.73 -16.87
C ALA A 9 22.77 -1.16 -16.39
N LEU A 10 23.73 -1.32 -17.29
CA LEU A 10 25.04 -1.87 -17.00
C LEU A 10 26.12 -0.80 -16.70
N ASN A 11 25.98 0.40 -17.24
CA ASN A 11 26.96 1.47 -17.15
C ASN A 11 26.36 2.81 -16.67
N PRO A 12 25.59 2.83 -15.56
CA PRO A 12 24.98 4.07 -15.09
C PRO A 12 26.04 5.09 -14.67
N ALA A 13 25.93 6.32 -15.18
CA ALA A 13 26.95 7.36 -14.95
C ALA A 13 26.90 7.96 -13.53
N PHE A 14 25.75 7.95 -12.86
CA PHE A 14 25.53 8.57 -11.55
C PHE A 14 26.14 9.99 -11.43
N ARG A 15 25.85 10.86 -12.39
CA ARG A 15 26.41 12.21 -12.39
C ARG A 15 25.90 13.00 -11.18
N GLU A 16 26.78 13.85 -10.61
CA GLU A 16 26.45 14.65 -9.43
C GLU A 16 25.33 15.66 -9.68
N ASP A 17 25.32 16.30 -10.84
CA ASP A 17 24.27 17.23 -11.27
C ASP A 17 22.90 16.55 -11.42
N ASP A 18 22.86 15.31 -11.91
CA ASP A 18 21.64 14.52 -11.98
C ASP A 18 21.14 14.09 -10.58
N LEU A 19 22.05 13.68 -9.71
CA LEU A 19 21.72 13.36 -8.31
C LEU A 19 21.08 14.59 -7.64
N GLU A 20 21.67 15.76 -7.78
CA GLU A 20 21.12 16.98 -7.15
C GLU A 20 19.76 17.36 -7.71
N ARG A 21 19.59 17.29 -9.03
CA ARG A 21 18.30 17.54 -9.70
C ARG A 21 17.22 16.57 -9.23
N VAL A 22 17.54 15.28 -9.07
CA VAL A 22 16.60 14.26 -8.57
C VAL A 22 16.31 14.47 -7.08
N ARG A 23 17.33 14.81 -6.28
CA ARG A 23 17.20 15.15 -4.85
C ARG A 23 16.21 16.29 -4.64
N LEU A 24 16.38 17.40 -5.33
CA LEU A 24 15.49 18.57 -5.21
C LEU A 24 14.04 18.22 -5.54
N ARG A 25 13.81 17.43 -6.59
CA ARG A 25 12.46 16.93 -6.93
C ARG A 25 11.89 16.03 -5.84
N ARG A 26 12.71 15.13 -5.27
CA ARG A 26 12.26 14.23 -4.21
C ARG A 26 11.92 15.00 -2.92
N LEU A 27 12.75 15.96 -2.53
CA LEU A 27 12.48 16.81 -1.39
C LEU A 27 11.20 17.67 -1.59
N ALA A 28 10.98 18.18 -2.79
CA ALA A 28 9.73 18.90 -3.11
C ALA A 28 8.50 17.97 -3.00
N ALA A 29 8.59 16.72 -3.47
CA ALA A 29 7.52 15.74 -3.33
C ALA A 29 7.23 15.42 -1.84
N ILE A 30 8.26 15.21 -1.03
CA ILE A 30 8.12 15.01 0.43
C ILE A 30 7.40 16.19 1.08
N ARG A 31 7.79 17.42 0.76
CA ARG A 31 7.15 18.62 1.30
C ARG A 31 5.70 18.78 0.84
N SER A 32 5.39 18.35 -0.38
CA SER A 32 4.01 18.30 -0.88
C SER A 32 3.16 17.30 -0.07
N GLU A 33 3.66 16.08 0.15
CA GLU A 33 2.99 15.07 0.97
C GLU A 33 2.74 15.55 2.41
N GLN A 34 3.70 16.28 3.00
CA GLN A 34 3.57 16.84 4.36
C GLN A 34 2.53 17.97 4.47
N ARG A 35 2.05 18.52 3.36
CA ARG A 35 0.99 19.53 3.32
C ARG A 35 -0.40 18.95 3.10
N ASP A 36 -0.48 17.81 2.48
CA ASP A 36 -1.74 17.11 2.20
C ASP A 36 -2.10 16.15 3.35
N PRO A 37 -3.32 16.22 3.91
CA PRO A 37 -3.72 15.33 5.01
C PRO A 37 -3.63 13.83 4.67
N ARG A 38 -3.93 13.43 3.44
CA ARG A 38 -3.76 12.04 2.98
C ARG A 38 -2.27 11.67 2.86
N GLY A 39 -1.47 12.59 2.34
CA GLY A 39 -0.02 12.45 2.27
C GLY A 39 0.59 12.26 3.66
N ILE A 40 0.17 13.06 4.65
CA ILE A 40 0.58 12.91 6.04
C ILE A 40 0.20 11.53 6.57
N ALA A 41 -1.04 11.08 6.35
CA ALA A 41 -1.48 9.76 6.80
C ALA A 41 -0.63 8.63 6.19
N MET A 42 -0.35 8.67 4.87
CA MET A 42 0.46 7.67 4.18
C MET A 42 1.94 7.69 4.58
N ARG A 43 2.40 8.76 5.23
CA ARG A 43 3.75 8.86 5.79
C ARG A 43 3.84 8.35 7.22
N VAL A 44 2.77 8.50 8.00
CA VAL A 44 2.73 8.15 9.43
C VAL A 44 2.31 6.70 9.66
N LEU A 45 1.30 6.21 8.94
CA LEU A 45 0.73 4.87 9.13
C LEU A 45 1.75 3.71 9.06
N PRO A 46 2.75 3.70 8.16
CA PRO A 46 3.68 2.58 8.10
C PRO A 46 4.47 2.37 9.39
N GLU A 47 4.94 3.44 10.02
CA GLU A 47 5.67 3.36 11.29
C GLU A 47 4.78 2.87 12.43
N LEU A 48 3.50 3.26 12.44
CA LEU A 48 2.53 2.79 13.41
C LEU A 48 2.16 1.32 13.24
N LEU A 49 2.18 0.82 11.99
CA LEU A 49 1.85 -0.57 11.67
C LEU A 49 3.01 -1.54 11.87
N TYR A 50 4.20 -1.14 11.44
CA TYR A 50 5.36 -2.04 11.35
C TYR A 50 6.46 -1.71 12.36
N GLY A 51 6.40 -0.53 13.00
CA GLY A 51 7.47 -0.04 13.86
C GLY A 51 8.57 0.72 13.08
N ALA A 52 9.27 1.62 13.79
CA ALA A 52 10.28 2.51 13.21
C ALA A 52 11.50 1.76 12.61
N GLY A 53 11.87 0.62 13.21
CA GLY A 53 13.00 -0.22 12.79
C GLY A 53 12.69 -1.16 11.63
N HIS A 54 11.42 -1.36 11.31
CA HIS A 54 11.01 -2.27 10.26
C HIS A 54 11.26 -1.67 8.86
N PRO A 55 11.71 -2.44 7.85
CA PRO A 55 11.88 -1.95 6.48
C PRO A 55 10.62 -1.31 5.90
N TYR A 56 9.45 -1.84 6.23
CA TYR A 56 8.14 -1.31 5.80
C TYR A 56 7.60 -0.20 6.70
N GLY A 57 8.27 0.16 7.78
CA GLY A 57 7.94 1.33 8.63
C GLY A 57 8.30 2.69 7.99
N LYS A 58 8.58 2.71 6.69
CA LYS A 58 8.89 3.92 5.92
C LYS A 58 7.66 4.39 5.13
N PRO A 59 7.59 5.69 4.74
CA PRO A 59 6.44 6.22 4.00
C PRO A 59 6.02 5.36 2.80
N PHE A 60 4.73 5.01 2.70
CA PHE A 60 4.19 4.17 1.62
C PHE A 60 4.41 4.76 0.22
N SER A 61 4.60 6.07 0.10
CA SER A 61 4.93 6.73 -1.17
C SER A 61 6.30 6.33 -1.73
N GLY A 62 7.17 5.73 -0.92
CA GLY A 62 8.56 5.45 -1.30
C GLY A 62 9.43 6.70 -1.45
N CYS A 63 8.92 7.90 -1.09
CA CYS A 63 9.71 9.14 -1.15
C CYS A 63 10.83 9.20 -0.12
N GLY A 64 10.78 8.38 0.93
CA GLY A 64 11.74 8.38 2.01
C GLY A 64 11.52 9.50 3.03
N LEU A 65 12.49 9.67 3.92
CA LEU A 65 12.53 10.75 4.90
C LEU A 65 13.37 11.92 4.38
N GLU A 66 12.99 13.16 4.74
CA GLU A 66 13.66 14.37 4.23
C GLU A 66 15.16 14.38 4.59
N ALA A 67 15.49 14.01 5.83
CA ALA A 67 16.89 13.95 6.30
C ALA A 67 17.71 12.90 5.54
N ASP A 68 17.13 11.71 5.32
CA ASP A 68 17.80 10.62 4.60
C ASP A 68 18.10 11.05 3.15
N VAL A 69 17.09 11.59 2.45
CA VAL A 69 17.20 12.03 1.05
C VAL A 69 18.22 13.17 0.91
N ALA A 70 18.23 14.12 1.86
CA ALA A 70 19.22 15.20 1.88
C ALA A 70 20.65 14.69 2.08
N GLY A 71 20.82 13.60 2.84
CA GLY A 71 22.13 13.02 3.16
C GLY A 71 22.73 12.11 2.09
N ILE A 72 21.94 11.60 1.11
CA ILE A 72 22.41 10.68 0.06
C ILE A 72 23.57 11.31 -0.73
N LYS A 73 24.65 10.59 -0.90
CA LYS A 73 25.81 10.98 -1.71
C LYS A 73 25.95 10.07 -2.93
N ARG A 74 26.66 10.53 -3.95
CA ARG A 74 26.93 9.74 -5.16
C ARG A 74 27.49 8.35 -4.84
N ARG A 75 28.41 8.27 -3.89
CA ARG A 75 29.00 6.99 -3.44
C ARG A 75 27.96 6.00 -2.92
N ASP A 76 26.87 6.48 -2.31
CA ASP A 76 25.82 5.62 -1.76
C ASP A 76 25.01 4.97 -2.90
N LEU A 77 24.77 5.71 -3.99
CA LEU A 77 24.15 5.18 -5.20
C LEU A 77 25.02 4.13 -5.86
N ILE A 78 26.33 4.38 -6.00
CA ILE A 78 27.29 3.44 -6.56
C ILE A 78 27.35 2.17 -5.70
N SER A 79 27.47 2.31 -4.38
CA SER A 79 27.49 1.18 -3.45
C SER A 79 26.19 0.34 -3.53
N PHE A 80 25.04 0.98 -3.62
CA PHE A 80 23.76 0.29 -3.79
C PHE A 80 23.71 -0.47 -5.12
N TYR A 81 24.13 0.17 -6.21
CA TYR A 81 24.16 -0.44 -7.52
C TYR A 81 25.10 -1.66 -7.52
N ASP A 82 26.33 -1.49 -7.03
CA ASP A 82 27.34 -2.57 -6.96
C ASP A 82 26.90 -3.75 -6.10
N SER A 83 26.06 -3.51 -5.10
CA SER A 83 25.55 -4.58 -4.21
C SER A 83 24.35 -5.33 -4.80
N TRP A 84 23.42 -4.61 -5.45
CA TRP A 84 22.10 -5.15 -5.77
C TRP A 84 21.86 -5.39 -7.26
N PHE A 85 22.53 -4.66 -8.16
CA PHE A 85 22.38 -4.82 -9.59
C PHE A 85 23.25 -5.96 -10.11
N LYS A 86 22.79 -7.17 -9.92
CA LYS A 86 23.43 -8.42 -10.32
C LYS A 86 22.46 -9.27 -11.17
N PRO A 87 22.97 -10.02 -12.16
CA PRO A 87 22.09 -10.88 -12.99
C PRO A 87 21.32 -11.90 -12.17
N GLY A 88 21.89 -12.41 -11.07
CA GLY A 88 21.20 -13.34 -10.15
C GLY A 88 20.10 -12.70 -9.28
N ASN A 89 19.94 -11.39 -9.34
CA ASN A 89 18.89 -10.62 -8.64
C ASN A 89 17.99 -9.85 -9.60
N ALA A 90 17.97 -10.24 -10.88
CA ALA A 90 17.24 -9.52 -11.91
C ALA A 90 16.42 -10.49 -12.75
N THR A 91 15.19 -10.10 -13.04
CA THR A 91 14.30 -10.78 -13.99
C THR A 91 14.00 -9.83 -15.14
N LEU A 92 14.22 -10.27 -16.37
CA LEU A 92 13.90 -9.53 -17.58
C LEU A 92 12.53 -9.97 -18.09
N LEU A 93 11.62 -9.04 -18.24
CA LEU A 93 10.32 -9.25 -18.83
C LEU A 93 10.27 -8.56 -20.19
N ALA A 94 10.02 -9.32 -21.24
CA ALA A 94 9.84 -8.79 -22.61
C ALA A 94 8.40 -9.04 -23.05
N VAL A 95 7.71 -7.98 -23.45
CA VAL A 95 6.32 -8.02 -23.92
C VAL A 95 6.18 -7.18 -25.18
N GLY A 96 5.68 -7.76 -26.25
CA GLY A 96 5.50 -7.09 -27.53
C GLY A 96 5.40 -8.08 -28.67
N ASP A 97 5.48 -7.58 -29.89
CA ASP A 97 5.55 -8.38 -31.10
C ASP A 97 6.98 -8.89 -31.30
N VAL A 98 7.38 -9.86 -30.49
CA VAL A 98 8.70 -10.47 -30.48
C VAL A 98 8.58 -11.97 -30.22
N ASP A 99 9.47 -12.74 -30.81
CA ASP A 99 9.62 -14.16 -30.50
C ASP A 99 10.93 -14.43 -29.72
N ALA A 100 10.94 -15.49 -28.95
CA ALA A 100 12.07 -15.84 -28.09
C ALA A 100 13.33 -16.18 -28.88
N ASP A 101 13.19 -16.86 -30.03
CA ASP A 101 14.32 -17.35 -30.82
C ASP A 101 15.12 -16.20 -31.44
N SER A 102 14.45 -15.13 -31.85
CA SER A 102 15.09 -13.92 -32.36
C SER A 102 15.63 -12.99 -31.26
N LEU A 103 14.95 -12.94 -30.12
CA LEU A 103 15.28 -12.02 -29.04
C LEU A 103 16.43 -12.52 -28.15
N LEU A 104 16.44 -13.82 -27.80
CA LEU A 104 17.44 -14.39 -26.91
C LEU A 104 18.89 -14.17 -27.32
N PRO A 105 19.30 -14.40 -28.59
CA PRO A 105 20.68 -14.14 -29.02
C PRO A 105 21.09 -12.67 -28.86
N VAL A 106 20.14 -11.75 -29.05
CA VAL A 106 20.40 -10.31 -28.88
C VAL A 106 20.60 -9.98 -27.40
N LEU A 107 19.76 -10.53 -26.52
CA LEU A 107 19.88 -10.33 -25.06
C LEU A 107 21.15 -10.95 -24.52
N GLU A 108 21.52 -12.16 -24.96
CA GLU A 108 22.78 -12.80 -24.58
C GLU A 108 23.99 -11.98 -24.97
N ARG A 109 24.01 -11.44 -26.19
CA ARG A 109 25.09 -10.55 -26.65
C ARG A 109 25.18 -9.29 -25.82
N LEU A 110 24.06 -8.68 -25.43
CA LEU A 110 24.00 -7.40 -24.74
C LEU A 110 24.20 -7.54 -23.22
N LEU A 111 23.66 -8.60 -22.60
CA LEU A 111 23.64 -8.81 -21.14
C LEU A 111 24.64 -9.89 -20.69
N GLY A 112 25.17 -10.70 -21.60
CA GLY A 112 26.06 -11.84 -21.26
C GLY A 112 27.35 -11.43 -20.53
N THR A 113 27.77 -10.18 -20.66
CA THR A 113 28.94 -9.62 -19.94
C THR A 113 28.57 -9.03 -18.58
N TRP A 114 27.30 -9.05 -18.20
CA TRP A 114 26.89 -8.50 -16.92
C TRP A 114 27.55 -9.23 -15.75
N ARG A 115 28.27 -8.47 -14.92
CA ARG A 115 29.12 -9.00 -13.87
C ARG A 115 28.29 -9.74 -12.81
N LYS A 116 28.54 -11.03 -12.67
CA LYS A 116 27.97 -11.88 -11.62
C LYS A 116 28.53 -11.46 -10.24
N GLY A 117 27.80 -11.82 -9.19
CA GLY A 117 28.20 -11.58 -7.81
C GLY A 117 27.07 -11.91 -6.86
N ASP A 118 27.42 -12.01 -5.58
CA ASP A 118 26.45 -12.23 -4.51
C ASP A 118 25.66 -10.96 -4.24
N VAL A 119 24.41 -11.14 -3.84
CA VAL A 119 23.52 -10.07 -3.37
C VAL A 119 23.31 -10.21 -1.87
N PRO A 120 23.11 -9.11 -1.13
CA PRO A 120 22.82 -9.18 0.29
C PRO A 120 21.56 -10.01 0.57
N VAL A 121 21.60 -10.83 1.60
CA VAL A 121 20.43 -11.60 2.04
C VAL A 121 19.39 -10.65 2.61
N ARG A 122 18.16 -10.71 2.09
CA ARG A 122 17.04 -9.97 2.66
C ARG A 122 16.48 -10.79 3.83
N THR A 123 16.66 -10.31 5.05
CA THR A 123 15.93 -10.82 6.20
C THR A 123 14.55 -10.20 6.24
N ALA A 124 13.52 -11.04 6.15
CA ALA A 124 12.16 -10.60 6.44
C ALA A 124 12.06 -10.32 7.94
N ALA A 125 11.86 -9.06 8.31
CA ALA A 125 11.53 -8.73 9.69
C ALA A 125 10.04 -9.04 9.91
N VAL A 126 9.73 -9.67 11.03
CA VAL A 126 8.33 -9.84 11.47
C VAL A 126 7.91 -8.52 12.11
N PRO A 127 6.75 -7.95 11.75
CA PRO A 127 6.26 -6.74 12.41
C PRO A 127 6.09 -6.97 13.91
N ASP A 128 6.49 -5.99 14.70
CA ASP A 128 6.14 -5.94 16.12
C ASP A 128 4.63 -5.64 16.26
N GLY A 129 3.79 -6.59 16.00
CA GLY A 129 2.35 -6.43 15.85
C GLY A 129 1.74 -5.36 16.76
N VAL A 130 0.73 -4.65 16.27
CA VAL A 130 -0.04 -3.71 17.09
C VAL A 130 -0.66 -4.48 18.24
N SER A 131 0.02 -4.50 19.41
CA SER A 131 -0.50 -5.12 20.62
C SER A 131 -0.98 -4.02 21.57
N GLY A 132 -2.22 -4.09 21.99
CA GLY A 132 -2.76 -3.20 23.01
C GLY A 132 -4.21 -2.76 22.75
N LYS A 133 -4.75 -1.97 23.65
CA LYS A 133 -6.07 -1.35 23.51
C LYS A 133 -6.07 -0.41 22.30
N PRO A 134 -7.20 -0.28 21.57
CA PRO A 134 -7.28 0.60 20.40
C PRO A 134 -6.96 2.05 20.79
N VAL A 135 -5.83 2.53 20.29
CA VAL A 135 -5.37 3.91 20.43
C VAL A 135 -5.70 4.67 19.15
N VAL A 136 -6.25 5.86 19.29
CA VAL A 136 -6.43 6.79 18.17
C VAL A 136 -5.26 7.76 18.14
N TYR A 137 -4.52 7.75 17.06
CA TYR A 137 -3.47 8.72 16.80
C TYR A 137 -4.06 9.94 16.09
N LEU A 138 -3.73 11.14 16.56
CA LEU A 138 -4.20 12.40 16.00
C LEU A 138 -3.01 13.25 15.56
N VAL A 139 -2.91 13.51 14.28
CA VAL A 139 -1.95 14.48 13.73
C VAL A 139 -2.63 15.81 13.55
N ASP A 140 -2.11 16.84 14.23
CA ASP A 140 -2.68 18.17 14.17
C ASP A 140 -2.41 18.85 12.82
N ARG A 141 -3.48 19.33 12.21
CA ARG A 141 -3.45 20.12 10.97
C ARG A 141 -4.37 21.34 11.13
N PRO A 142 -3.90 22.41 11.80
CA PRO A 142 -4.72 23.58 12.07
C PRO A 142 -5.34 24.17 10.81
N GLY A 143 -6.63 24.49 10.88
CA GLY A 143 -7.37 25.10 9.78
C GLY A 143 -7.69 24.15 8.62
N ALA A 144 -7.41 22.84 8.72
CA ALA A 144 -7.78 21.89 7.67
C ALA A 144 -9.31 21.86 7.49
N PRO A 145 -9.82 22.08 6.24
CA PRO A 145 -11.27 22.09 5.98
C PRO A 145 -11.87 20.68 6.03
N GLN A 146 -11.05 19.66 5.84
CA GLN A 146 -11.42 18.25 5.88
C GLN A 146 -10.52 17.50 6.84
N ALA A 147 -11.08 16.48 7.48
CA ALA A 147 -10.34 15.47 8.22
C ALA A 147 -10.08 14.25 7.32
N VAL A 148 -8.96 13.59 7.53
CA VAL A 148 -8.69 12.24 6.98
C VAL A 148 -8.72 11.27 8.14
N VAL A 149 -9.71 10.37 8.13
CA VAL A 149 -9.86 9.28 9.08
C VAL A 149 -9.33 8.01 8.45
N CYS A 150 -8.39 7.35 9.10
CA CYS A 150 -7.76 6.14 8.61
C CYS A 150 -7.95 5.00 9.60
N ALA A 151 -8.23 3.81 9.07
CA ALA A 151 -8.07 2.54 9.78
C ALA A 151 -7.09 1.68 9.00
N ALA A 152 -6.13 1.09 9.68
CA ALA A 152 -5.11 0.28 9.04
C ALA A 152 -4.76 -0.95 9.88
N ALA A 153 -4.46 -2.06 9.22
CA ALA A 153 -4.05 -3.31 9.86
C ALA A 153 -2.97 -4.01 9.05
N VAL A 154 -2.15 -4.82 9.70
CA VAL A 154 -1.30 -5.78 9.01
C VAL A 154 -2.19 -6.92 8.51
N ALA A 155 -2.05 -7.26 7.25
CA ALA A 155 -2.84 -8.28 6.55
C ALA A 155 -1.94 -9.42 6.05
N PRO A 156 -2.50 -10.62 5.86
CA PRO A 156 -1.76 -11.77 5.34
C PRO A 156 -1.06 -11.47 4.02
N PRO A 157 0.06 -12.13 3.74
CA PRO A 157 0.77 -12.01 2.48
C PRO A 157 -0.11 -12.45 1.30
N LYS A 158 0.17 -11.89 0.13
CA LYS A 158 -0.58 -12.17 -1.11
C LYS A 158 -0.55 -13.65 -1.50
N VAL A 159 0.51 -14.34 -1.16
CA VAL A 159 0.72 -15.78 -1.41
C VAL A 159 0.07 -16.71 -0.36
N SER A 160 -0.78 -16.19 0.51
CA SER A 160 -1.42 -16.96 1.61
C SER A 160 -2.40 -18.06 1.14
N GLY A 161 -2.64 -18.22 -0.16
CA GLY A 161 -3.65 -19.12 -0.72
C GLY A 161 -5.09 -18.61 -0.62
N GLN A 162 -5.31 -17.47 0.06
CA GLN A 162 -6.63 -16.86 0.26
C GLN A 162 -6.82 -15.57 -0.56
N GLU A 163 -5.92 -15.25 -1.47
CA GLU A 163 -5.90 -13.95 -2.15
C GLU A 163 -7.22 -13.62 -2.86
N HIS A 164 -7.81 -14.58 -3.57
CA HIS A 164 -9.09 -14.36 -4.25
C HIS A 164 -10.21 -14.02 -3.25
N ALA A 165 -10.27 -14.71 -2.11
CA ALA A 165 -11.24 -14.41 -1.06
C ALA A 165 -10.97 -13.06 -0.40
N VAL A 166 -9.71 -12.69 -0.18
CA VAL A 166 -9.31 -11.38 0.34
C VAL A 166 -9.73 -10.25 -0.60
N GLN A 167 -9.52 -10.41 -1.91
CA GLN A 167 -9.94 -9.42 -2.90
C GLN A 167 -11.45 -9.25 -2.96
N VAL A 168 -12.21 -10.36 -2.93
CA VAL A 168 -13.68 -10.31 -2.93
C VAL A 168 -14.20 -9.71 -1.62
N ALA A 169 -13.67 -10.10 -0.47
CA ALA A 169 -14.03 -9.52 0.83
C ALA A 169 -13.79 -8.01 0.87
N ASN A 170 -12.62 -7.57 0.37
CA ASN A 170 -12.31 -6.14 0.26
C ASN A 170 -13.26 -5.41 -0.70
N ALA A 171 -13.59 -6.00 -1.85
CA ALA A 171 -14.51 -5.40 -2.81
C ALA A 171 -15.90 -5.15 -2.21
N ILE A 172 -16.42 -6.09 -1.41
CA ILE A 172 -17.69 -5.94 -0.70
C ILE A 172 -17.59 -4.86 0.38
N LEU A 173 -16.52 -4.88 1.18
CA LEU A 173 -16.38 -4.02 2.35
C LEU A 173 -16.17 -2.55 2.00
N GLY A 174 -15.15 -2.24 1.19
CA GLY A 174 -14.77 -0.85 0.90
C GLY A 174 -13.96 -0.65 -0.38
N GLY A 175 -13.63 -1.71 -1.13
CA GLY A 175 -12.78 -1.65 -2.31
C GLY A 175 -13.47 -1.18 -3.59
N GLY A 176 -14.79 -1.16 -3.63
CA GLY A 176 -15.62 -0.77 -4.79
C GLY A 176 -16.43 0.49 -4.56
N PHE A 177 -16.98 1.03 -5.65
CA PHE A 177 -17.88 2.19 -5.58
C PHE A 177 -19.17 1.88 -4.82
N THR A 178 -19.72 0.69 -5.02
CA THR A 178 -20.96 0.19 -4.37
C THR A 178 -20.67 -0.60 -3.09
N SER A 179 -19.45 -0.55 -2.57
CA SER A 179 -19.07 -1.22 -1.33
C SER A 179 -19.76 -0.62 -0.12
N ARG A 180 -19.93 -1.42 0.94
CA ARG A 180 -20.70 -1.06 2.14
C ARG A 180 -20.22 0.26 2.77
N ILE A 181 -18.94 0.40 3.03
CA ILE A 181 -18.38 1.61 3.66
C ILE A 181 -18.62 2.84 2.76
N ASN A 182 -18.40 2.70 1.44
CA ASN A 182 -18.59 3.82 0.53
C ASN A 182 -20.08 4.22 0.42
N MET A 183 -20.97 3.26 0.31
CA MET A 183 -22.42 3.52 0.30
C MET A 183 -22.89 4.17 1.60
N ASN A 184 -22.41 3.70 2.75
CA ASN A 184 -22.74 4.28 4.05
C ASN A 184 -22.29 5.74 4.14
N LEU A 185 -20.98 5.99 4.01
CA LEU A 185 -20.41 7.32 4.30
C LEU A 185 -20.66 8.34 3.18
N ARG A 186 -20.79 7.88 1.93
CA ARG A 186 -21.01 8.76 0.80
C ARG A 186 -22.50 8.97 0.52
N GLU A 187 -23.27 7.89 0.30
CA GLU A 187 -24.64 8.00 -0.19
C GLU A 187 -25.65 8.22 0.97
N VAL A 188 -25.50 7.49 2.07
CA VAL A 188 -26.45 7.57 3.19
C VAL A 188 -26.16 8.76 4.09
N LYS A 189 -24.89 8.98 4.44
CA LYS A 189 -24.49 10.03 5.39
C LYS A 189 -24.09 11.34 4.72
N ASN A 190 -23.67 11.32 3.48
CA ASN A 190 -23.16 12.50 2.75
C ASN A 190 -21.98 13.20 3.45
N TRP A 191 -21.13 12.44 4.18
CA TRP A 191 -19.97 12.97 4.91
C TRP A 191 -18.69 12.98 4.08
N SER A 192 -18.64 12.20 2.99
CA SER A 192 -17.46 12.01 2.14
C SER A 192 -17.83 11.97 0.67
N TYR A 193 -16.93 12.41 -0.19
CA TYR A 193 -17.02 12.20 -1.64
C TYR A 193 -16.66 10.76 -2.05
N GLY A 194 -16.03 10.00 -1.15
CA GLY A 194 -15.69 8.61 -1.36
C GLY A 194 -14.74 8.09 -0.29
N VAL A 195 -14.96 6.84 0.09
CA VAL A 195 -14.12 6.08 1.02
C VAL A 195 -13.64 4.83 0.31
N ARG A 196 -12.39 4.48 0.51
CA ARG A 196 -11.81 3.28 -0.12
C ARG A 196 -11.01 2.46 0.89
N THR A 197 -11.16 1.14 0.74
CA THR A 197 -10.23 0.19 1.33
C THR A 197 -9.37 -0.45 0.25
N PHE A 198 -8.11 -0.68 0.56
CA PHE A 198 -7.15 -1.29 -0.37
C PHE A 198 -5.98 -1.91 0.39
N PHE A 199 -5.21 -2.73 -0.30
CA PHE A 199 -3.96 -3.26 0.22
C PHE A 199 -2.77 -2.52 -0.40
N SER A 200 -1.78 -2.20 0.43
CA SER A 200 -0.46 -1.80 -0.04
C SER A 200 0.37 -3.07 -0.17
N ASP A 201 0.35 -3.66 -1.37
CA ASP A 201 1.01 -4.93 -1.61
C ASP A 201 2.54 -4.82 -1.51
N MET A 202 3.13 -5.77 -0.80
CA MET A 202 4.56 -5.92 -0.60
C MET A 202 4.90 -7.40 -0.37
N PRO A 203 6.15 -7.85 -0.61
CA PRO A 203 6.55 -9.20 -0.23
C PRO A 203 6.36 -9.44 1.28
N GLY A 204 5.74 -10.53 1.65
CA GLY A 204 5.37 -10.83 3.04
C GLY A 204 4.06 -10.17 3.48
N GLU A 205 3.96 -9.89 4.77
CA GLU A 205 2.77 -9.24 5.34
C GLU A 205 2.61 -7.82 4.81
N ARG A 206 1.40 -7.48 4.40
CA ARG A 206 1.06 -6.22 3.73
C ARG A 206 0.11 -5.36 4.56
N ALA A 207 0.02 -4.08 4.24
CA ALA A 207 -0.91 -3.19 4.92
C ALA A 207 -2.29 -3.23 4.26
N PHE A 208 -3.34 -3.47 5.05
CA PHE A 208 -4.71 -3.13 4.72
C PHE A 208 -4.97 -1.70 5.19
N LEU A 209 -5.59 -0.90 4.35
CA LEU A 209 -5.82 0.53 4.57
C LEU A 209 -7.26 0.90 4.23
N CYS A 210 -7.91 1.64 5.12
CA CYS A 210 -9.14 2.36 4.88
C CYS A 210 -8.86 3.86 4.99
N LEU A 211 -9.18 4.64 3.97
CA LEU A 211 -9.00 6.08 3.94
C LEU A 211 -10.32 6.78 3.66
N ALA A 212 -10.76 7.62 4.59
CA ALA A 212 -11.97 8.42 4.51
C ALA A 212 -11.62 9.91 4.63
N SER A 213 -11.78 10.68 3.54
CA SER A 213 -11.72 12.15 3.60
C SER A 213 -13.13 12.66 3.86
N VAL A 214 -13.33 13.31 5.01
CA VAL A 214 -14.65 13.71 5.50
C VAL A 214 -14.66 15.16 5.97
N GLN A 215 -15.83 15.72 6.18
CA GLN A 215 -15.98 17.00 6.85
C GLN A 215 -15.35 16.91 8.25
N THR A 216 -14.66 17.96 8.68
CA THR A 216 -13.91 17.94 9.94
C THR A 216 -14.80 17.64 11.15
N ASP A 217 -16.01 18.20 11.19
CA ASP A 217 -17.01 17.98 12.24
C ASP A 217 -17.62 16.57 12.24
N LYS A 218 -17.35 15.75 11.20
CA LYS A 218 -17.82 14.37 11.06
C LYS A 218 -16.73 13.32 11.30
N ALA A 219 -15.56 13.72 11.74
CA ALA A 219 -14.44 12.80 11.94
C ALA A 219 -14.72 11.72 12.99
N ALA A 220 -15.28 12.10 14.14
CA ALA A 220 -15.58 11.17 15.24
C ALA A 220 -16.71 10.21 14.88
N GLU A 221 -17.79 10.71 14.28
CA GLU A 221 -18.89 9.88 13.79
C GLU A 221 -18.44 8.94 12.68
N THR A 222 -17.57 9.41 11.77
CA THR A 222 -16.98 8.57 10.72
C THR A 222 -16.20 7.40 11.32
N MET A 223 -15.38 7.66 12.34
CA MET A 223 -14.65 6.58 13.01
C MET A 223 -15.60 5.57 13.66
N THR A 224 -16.69 6.02 14.28
CA THR A 224 -17.72 5.16 14.85
C THR A 224 -18.40 4.29 13.78
N GLU A 225 -18.77 4.89 12.64
CA GLU A 225 -19.37 4.15 11.52
C GLU A 225 -18.38 3.12 10.92
N LEU A 226 -17.11 3.49 10.73
CA LEU A 226 -16.09 2.56 10.25
C LEU A 226 -15.92 1.38 11.20
N ARG A 227 -15.85 1.62 12.51
CA ARG A 227 -15.79 0.54 13.53
C ARG A 227 -17.01 -0.37 13.44
N ARG A 228 -18.19 0.20 13.25
CA ARG A 228 -19.42 -0.57 13.09
C ARG A 228 -19.38 -1.44 11.83
N GLU A 229 -18.94 -0.89 10.69
CA GLU A 229 -18.85 -1.63 9.44
C GLU A 229 -17.83 -2.77 9.53
N PHE A 230 -16.63 -2.53 10.06
CA PHE A 230 -15.62 -3.58 10.23
C PHE A 230 -16.08 -4.67 11.20
N SER A 231 -16.59 -4.28 12.36
CA SER A 231 -17.08 -5.22 13.35
C SER A 231 -18.26 -6.02 12.84
N GLY A 232 -19.23 -5.36 12.20
CA GLY A 232 -20.40 -6.01 11.61
C GLY A 232 -20.00 -7.00 10.52
N PHE A 233 -19.06 -6.64 9.64
CA PHE A 233 -18.62 -7.47 8.54
C PHE A 233 -18.01 -8.81 9.00
N THR A 234 -17.32 -8.80 10.14
CA THR A 234 -16.71 -10.00 10.71
C THR A 234 -17.60 -10.76 11.69
N SER A 235 -18.77 -10.22 12.05
CA SER A 235 -19.65 -10.82 13.08
C SER A 235 -21.11 -10.91 12.64
N VAL A 236 -21.92 -9.89 12.96
CA VAL A 236 -23.41 -9.94 12.87
C VAL A 236 -23.96 -9.55 11.49
N ALA A 237 -23.25 -8.73 10.73
CA ALA A 237 -23.64 -8.28 9.41
C ALA A 237 -22.70 -8.89 8.33
N GLN A 238 -22.55 -10.20 8.37
CA GLN A 238 -21.71 -10.93 7.41
C GLN A 238 -22.17 -10.69 5.96
N PRO A 239 -21.26 -10.86 4.96
CA PRO A 239 -21.62 -10.76 3.56
C PRO A 239 -22.77 -11.69 3.18
N SER A 240 -23.67 -11.19 2.36
CA SER A 240 -24.75 -11.98 1.76
C SER A 240 -24.24 -12.74 0.53
N ARG A 241 -25.01 -13.75 0.09
CA ARG A 241 -24.72 -14.46 -1.16
C ARG A 241 -24.78 -13.52 -2.37
N GLU A 242 -25.69 -12.57 -2.39
CA GLU A 242 -25.83 -11.58 -3.46
C GLU A 242 -24.62 -10.66 -3.56
N GLU A 243 -24.09 -10.18 -2.43
CA GLU A 243 -22.87 -9.37 -2.39
C GLU A 243 -21.66 -10.16 -2.90
N LEU A 244 -21.53 -11.42 -2.48
CA LEU A 244 -20.48 -12.31 -2.95
C LEU A 244 -20.55 -12.49 -4.48
N ASP A 245 -21.74 -12.86 -4.99
CA ASP A 245 -21.94 -13.12 -6.42
C ASP A 245 -21.70 -11.86 -7.27
N THR A 246 -22.09 -10.70 -6.77
CA THR A 246 -21.87 -9.41 -7.43
C THR A 246 -20.39 -9.05 -7.45
N ALA A 247 -19.71 -9.11 -6.31
CA ALA A 247 -18.29 -8.78 -6.23
C ALA A 247 -17.41 -9.74 -7.05
N ALA A 248 -17.71 -11.04 -7.00
CA ALA A 248 -16.99 -12.05 -7.77
C ALA A 248 -17.16 -11.83 -9.29
N ARG A 249 -18.39 -11.50 -9.74
CA ARG A 249 -18.67 -11.19 -11.14
C ARG A 249 -17.94 -9.93 -11.60
N ASP A 250 -18.00 -8.85 -10.81
CA ASP A 250 -17.37 -7.58 -11.14
C ASP A 250 -15.84 -7.72 -11.23
N LEU A 251 -15.23 -8.46 -10.32
CA LEU A 251 -13.79 -8.71 -10.35
C LEU A 251 -13.40 -9.55 -11.56
N ALA A 252 -14.16 -10.60 -11.90
CA ALA A 252 -13.92 -11.43 -13.07
C ALA A 252 -14.06 -10.64 -14.38
N LEU A 253 -15.07 -9.75 -14.48
CA LEU A 253 -15.28 -8.91 -15.67
C LEU A 253 -14.16 -7.87 -15.85
N ARG A 254 -13.70 -7.27 -14.75
CA ARG A 254 -12.58 -6.30 -14.80
C ARG A 254 -11.28 -6.95 -15.27
N LEU A 255 -11.11 -8.25 -15.04
CA LEU A 255 -9.94 -8.97 -15.49
C LEU A 255 -9.82 -8.98 -17.02
N ALA A 256 -10.94 -9.06 -17.75
CA ALA A 256 -10.94 -9.09 -19.22
C ALA A 256 -10.30 -7.83 -19.84
N GLY A 257 -10.52 -6.65 -19.23
CA GLY A 257 -9.91 -5.39 -19.68
C GLY A 257 -8.49 -5.13 -19.16
N ARG A 258 -7.95 -6.01 -18.32
CA ARG A 258 -6.67 -5.79 -17.65
C ARG A 258 -5.48 -5.82 -18.60
N TRP A 259 -5.56 -6.55 -19.72
CA TRP A 259 -4.43 -6.82 -20.61
C TRP A 259 -4.54 -6.16 -21.99
N GLU A 260 -5.25 -5.06 -22.09
CA GLU A 260 -5.45 -4.34 -23.35
C GLU A 260 -4.17 -3.66 -23.86
N THR A 261 -3.18 -3.45 -23.03
CA THR A 261 -1.94 -2.78 -23.39
C THR A 261 -0.70 -3.61 -23.03
N VAL A 262 0.37 -3.45 -23.81
CA VAL A 262 1.68 -4.07 -23.56
C VAL A 262 2.17 -3.77 -22.13
N GLY A 263 2.01 -2.52 -21.67
CA GLY A 263 2.39 -2.13 -20.31
C GLY A 263 1.58 -2.83 -19.24
N ALA A 264 0.29 -3.08 -19.45
CA ALA A 264 -0.56 -3.80 -18.51
C ALA A 264 -0.19 -5.28 -18.43
N VAL A 265 0.15 -5.90 -19.56
CA VAL A 265 0.68 -7.28 -19.60
C VAL A 265 2.02 -7.36 -18.86
N ALA A 266 2.96 -6.45 -19.15
CA ALA A 266 4.25 -6.39 -18.46
C ALA A 266 4.08 -6.19 -16.94
N GLY A 267 3.16 -5.31 -16.52
CA GLY A 267 2.83 -5.11 -15.10
C GLY A 267 2.28 -6.37 -14.43
N THR A 268 1.46 -7.15 -15.14
CA THR A 268 0.94 -8.43 -14.64
C THR A 268 2.03 -9.47 -14.47
N LEU A 269 2.93 -9.62 -15.45
CA LEU A 269 4.07 -10.52 -15.35
C LEU A 269 5.00 -10.12 -14.19
N ALA A 270 5.26 -8.81 -14.03
CA ALA A 270 6.05 -8.30 -12.92
C ALA A 270 5.37 -8.54 -11.54
N GLU A 271 4.05 -8.57 -11.50
CA GLU A 271 3.29 -8.92 -10.29
C GLU A 271 3.43 -10.40 -9.94
N LEU A 272 3.28 -11.30 -10.94
CA LEU A 272 3.48 -12.74 -10.75
C LEU A 272 4.87 -13.03 -10.21
N GLU A 273 5.90 -12.48 -10.84
CA GLU A 273 7.30 -12.64 -10.42
C GLU A 273 7.57 -12.05 -9.04
N ARG A 274 7.12 -10.83 -8.77
CA ARG A 274 7.38 -10.13 -7.50
C ARG A 274 6.81 -10.85 -6.29
N TYR A 275 5.65 -11.48 -6.44
CA TYR A 275 4.93 -12.13 -5.36
C TYR A 275 4.96 -13.66 -5.44
N ASP A 276 5.79 -14.23 -6.32
CA ASP A 276 5.89 -15.67 -6.53
C ASP A 276 4.51 -16.34 -6.72
N LEU A 277 3.67 -15.69 -7.53
CA LEU A 277 2.35 -16.21 -7.86
C LEU A 277 2.47 -17.24 -8.99
N PRO A 278 1.67 -18.30 -8.98
CA PRO A 278 1.71 -19.29 -10.06
C PRO A 278 1.28 -18.66 -11.39
N GLU A 279 1.85 -19.08 -12.50
CA GLU A 279 1.50 -18.61 -13.86
C GLU A 279 -0.01 -18.78 -14.16
N SER A 280 -0.66 -19.75 -13.53
CA SER A 280 -2.09 -20.01 -13.66
C SER A 280 -2.96 -18.99 -12.88
N PHE A 281 -2.37 -18.16 -12.02
CA PHE A 281 -3.12 -17.30 -11.09
C PHE A 281 -4.21 -16.48 -11.78
N TYR A 282 -3.88 -15.81 -12.87
CA TYR A 282 -4.86 -15.00 -13.62
C TYR A 282 -5.69 -15.84 -14.61
N ARG A 283 -5.13 -16.92 -15.16
CA ARG A 283 -5.87 -17.83 -16.04
C ARG A 283 -7.05 -18.45 -15.30
N ASP A 284 -6.83 -18.87 -14.06
CA ASP A 284 -7.81 -19.59 -13.26
C ASP A 284 -8.67 -18.63 -12.38
N TYR A 285 -8.36 -17.32 -12.38
CA TYR A 285 -8.97 -16.30 -11.52
C TYR A 285 -10.49 -16.32 -11.58
N GLY A 286 -11.06 -16.29 -12.78
CA GLY A 286 -12.52 -16.24 -12.97
C GLY A 286 -13.25 -17.45 -12.38
N ALA A 287 -12.65 -18.65 -12.49
CA ALA A 287 -13.18 -19.87 -11.88
C ALA A 287 -12.99 -19.85 -10.36
N ALA A 288 -11.81 -19.41 -9.89
CA ALA A 288 -11.48 -19.34 -8.48
C ALA A 288 -12.42 -18.40 -7.69
N VAL A 289 -12.69 -17.18 -8.19
CA VAL A 289 -13.60 -16.26 -7.50
C VAL A 289 -15.05 -16.72 -7.51
N LYS A 290 -15.49 -17.43 -8.55
CA LYS A 290 -16.85 -18.02 -8.63
C LYS A 290 -17.05 -19.19 -7.70
N ALA A 291 -15.98 -19.92 -7.36
CA ALA A 291 -16.03 -21.07 -6.47
C ALA A 291 -16.02 -20.68 -4.98
N LEU A 292 -15.82 -19.40 -4.64
CA LEU A 292 -15.76 -18.93 -3.27
C LEU A 292 -17.10 -19.10 -2.54
N THR A 293 -16.99 -19.51 -1.28
CA THR A 293 -18.11 -19.60 -0.36
C THR A 293 -18.15 -18.42 0.61
N LEU A 294 -19.25 -18.22 1.30
CA LEU A 294 -19.36 -17.21 2.36
C LEU A 294 -18.37 -17.46 3.50
N ASP A 295 -18.08 -18.73 3.80
CA ASP A 295 -17.08 -19.08 4.81
C ASP A 295 -15.65 -18.69 4.40
N ASP A 296 -15.33 -18.75 3.09
CA ASP A 296 -14.05 -18.26 2.58
C ASP A 296 -13.91 -16.76 2.77
N ILE A 297 -14.97 -16.01 2.46
CA ILE A 297 -15.00 -14.55 2.66
C ILE A 297 -14.87 -14.18 4.13
N LYS A 298 -15.56 -14.91 5.01
CA LYS A 298 -15.49 -14.71 6.45
C LYS A 298 -14.07 -14.95 7.00
N ARG A 299 -13.45 -16.05 6.61
CA ARG A 299 -12.06 -16.37 7.01
C ARG A 299 -11.08 -15.31 6.50
N ALA A 300 -11.21 -14.89 5.24
CA ALA A 300 -10.38 -13.86 4.66
C ALA A 300 -10.54 -12.51 5.40
N ALA A 301 -11.78 -12.09 5.66
CA ALA A 301 -12.08 -10.85 6.39
C ALA A 301 -11.48 -10.85 7.80
N ALA A 302 -11.51 -11.96 8.51
CA ALA A 302 -10.90 -12.10 9.83
C ALA A 302 -9.38 -11.87 9.82
N GLY A 303 -8.71 -12.00 8.67
CA GLY A 303 -7.29 -11.75 8.51
C GLY A 303 -6.91 -10.27 8.41
N PHE A 304 -7.85 -9.35 8.11
CA PHE A 304 -7.51 -7.94 7.90
C PHE A 304 -8.53 -6.94 8.46
N ALA A 305 -9.78 -7.35 8.74
CA ALA A 305 -10.87 -6.43 9.09
C ALA A 305 -11.24 -6.44 10.59
N ARG A 306 -10.35 -6.93 11.46
CA ARG A 306 -10.60 -6.98 12.92
C ARG A 306 -10.31 -5.62 13.55
N VAL A 307 -11.34 -4.99 14.11
CA VAL A 307 -11.27 -3.68 14.76
C VAL A 307 -10.21 -3.61 15.85
N ASP A 308 -10.07 -4.68 16.65
CA ASP A 308 -9.14 -4.73 17.79
C ASP A 308 -7.66 -4.75 17.38
N SER A 309 -7.36 -5.11 16.13
CA SER A 309 -6.00 -5.13 15.58
C SER A 309 -5.70 -3.94 14.68
N MET A 310 -6.61 -2.96 14.60
CA MET A 310 -6.44 -1.79 13.73
C MET A 310 -5.74 -0.63 14.44
N VAL A 311 -4.84 0.00 13.71
CA VAL A 311 -4.35 1.35 14.00
C VAL A 311 -5.36 2.35 13.47
N TRP A 312 -5.76 3.28 14.33
CA TRP A 312 -6.63 4.39 13.97
C TRP A 312 -5.82 5.68 13.92
N LEU A 313 -5.87 6.38 12.80
CA LEU A 313 -5.20 7.67 12.62
C LEU A 313 -6.18 8.70 12.10
N VAL A 314 -6.17 9.87 12.72
CA VAL A 314 -6.92 11.04 12.27
C VAL A 314 -5.95 12.16 11.96
N VAL A 315 -6.04 12.76 10.78
CA VAL A 315 -5.30 13.95 10.39
C VAL A 315 -6.32 15.08 10.21
N ALA A 316 -6.36 16.04 11.14
CA ALA A 316 -7.40 17.06 11.18
C ALA A 316 -6.99 18.28 12.02
N ASP A 317 -7.82 19.32 12.04
CA ASP A 317 -7.73 20.41 13.00
C ASP A 317 -8.05 19.86 14.41
N ARG A 318 -7.01 19.72 15.23
CA ARG A 318 -7.07 19.13 16.56
C ARG A 318 -8.12 19.81 17.44
N ALA A 319 -8.14 21.15 17.43
CA ALA A 319 -9.04 21.93 18.29
C ALA A 319 -10.52 21.59 18.05
N LYS A 320 -10.87 21.17 16.83
CA LYS A 320 -12.22 20.81 16.43
C LYS A 320 -12.54 19.33 16.66
N VAL A 321 -11.56 18.44 16.49
CA VAL A 321 -11.81 16.98 16.39
C VAL A 321 -11.53 16.25 17.71
N GLU A 322 -10.50 16.64 18.48
CA GLU A 322 -10.12 15.95 19.72
C GLU A 322 -11.25 15.87 20.75
N PRO A 323 -12.01 16.96 21.04
CA PRO A 323 -13.13 16.90 21.99
C PRO A 323 -14.22 15.89 21.54
N CYS A 324 -14.51 15.84 20.23
CA CYS A 324 -15.52 14.94 19.68
C CYS A 324 -15.05 13.46 19.72
N LEU A 325 -13.76 13.20 19.47
CA LEU A 325 -13.19 11.86 19.59
C LEU A 325 -13.27 11.33 21.03
N LEU A 326 -12.96 12.16 22.01
CA LEU A 326 -13.05 11.80 23.42
C LEU A 326 -14.51 11.57 23.84
N ALA A 327 -15.44 12.43 23.39
CA ALA A 327 -16.88 12.28 23.66
C ALA A 327 -17.50 11.02 23.01
N SER A 328 -16.94 10.51 21.92
CA SER A 328 -17.40 9.30 21.22
C SER A 328 -16.99 7.99 21.90
N GLY A 329 -16.39 8.04 23.08
CA GLY A 329 -15.94 6.85 23.82
C GLY A 329 -14.55 6.34 23.42
N THR A 330 -13.75 7.15 22.75
CA THR A 330 -12.34 6.83 22.51
C THR A 330 -11.56 6.92 23.82
N GLU A 331 -11.07 5.77 24.32
CA GLU A 331 -10.39 5.71 25.62
C GLU A 331 -9.07 6.52 25.64
N LYS A 332 -8.34 6.56 24.52
CA LYS A 332 -7.05 7.23 24.44
C LYS A 332 -6.82 7.85 23.07
N VAL A 333 -6.60 9.17 23.05
CA VAL A 333 -6.10 9.92 21.89
C VAL A 333 -4.63 10.26 22.14
N VAL A 334 -3.76 9.87 21.22
CA VAL A 334 -2.34 10.21 21.24
C VAL A 334 -2.10 11.27 20.17
N VAL A 335 -1.84 12.49 20.62
CA VAL A 335 -1.51 13.58 19.70
C VAL A 335 -0.09 13.41 19.22
N MET A 336 0.07 13.29 17.91
CA MET A 336 1.36 13.25 17.26
C MET A 336 1.69 14.64 16.72
N GLU A 337 2.83 15.16 17.12
CA GLU A 337 3.34 16.35 16.45
C GLU A 337 3.65 16.01 15.00
N ASN A 338 3.32 16.92 14.09
CA ASN A 338 3.72 16.83 12.68
C ASN A 338 5.23 17.07 12.60
N ARG A 339 6.01 16.06 13.07
CA ARG A 339 7.45 16.19 13.27
C ARG A 339 8.14 16.44 11.94
N LYS A 340 8.72 17.63 11.81
CA LYS A 340 9.98 17.80 11.10
C LYS A 340 11.00 16.99 11.89
N ARG A 341 11.22 15.70 11.54
CA ARG A 341 12.26 14.90 12.19
C ARG A 341 13.64 15.49 11.84
N GLY A 342 14.05 16.49 12.60
CA GLY A 342 15.40 17.00 12.79
C GLY A 342 15.80 17.04 14.27
N ASP A 343 14.85 16.78 15.19
CA ASP A 343 15.05 17.04 16.63
C ASP A 343 15.04 15.78 17.51
N CYS A 344 15.36 14.60 16.98
CA CYS A 344 15.44 13.36 17.77
C CYS A 344 16.86 12.99 18.19
N GLU A 345 17.72 13.98 18.48
CA GLU A 345 18.98 13.77 19.23
C GLU A 345 19.10 14.83 20.31
N LYS A 346 18.26 14.76 21.36
CA LYS A 346 18.54 15.35 22.69
C LYS A 346 17.37 15.00 23.62
N GLN A 347 17.32 13.76 24.10
CA GLN A 347 16.88 13.45 25.48
C GLN A 347 17.39 12.05 25.83
#